data_515a93225994a003011203edafbb68ab
#
_entry.id   515a93225994a003011203edafbb68ab
#
_cell.length_a   1.000
_cell.length_b   1.000
_cell.length_c   1.000
_cell.angle_alpha   90.00
_cell.angle_beta   90.00
_cell.angle_gamma   90.00
#
_symmetry.space_group_name_H-M   'P 1'
#
loop_
_entity.id
_entity.type
_entity.pdbx_description
1 polymer ?
#
loop_
_entity_poly.entity_id
_entity_poly.type
_entity_poly.pdbx_seq_one_letter_code
_entity_poly.pdbx_strand_id
1 'polypeptide(L)'
;MTNFHQTTFADRERFVQLHQEGQSYPAIAREYGWKVSTVKKHCLAYQQTPDNAFQPKPAGPPRTGILSDFDPVVRFAILRVKRQHPEWGAIVVLDEVAQQPSVKGRKLPKPAQTAAYFHQFGNRLVTHQRNLRLPPPVEPIPEGKDVVVFQLDMQERLHVDLLGYFNVANVRAPKWGITVGCFPHQAGEKRWERKVSQVEAREDCRDTFKKWGLPDIFQTDKDKVLVCTDQSPFPSDFTLWLVGLGILHKLIQRVTQNASVERSHRTFDKQMLSGLKVETWPDFLTHVQSELTRLNERIPSRANACRGKIPIQAHPEALMPKRPYQHALEDRLFDMQRVFQYLAGGKWIRHTSAKGQFHFADRVSSVGTAYRFQFVTITFDLETRQFVAHSQTGEEIKRLSADWLTEARIRSLPEYEVVKERLDT
;
A
#
# COMPACT_ATOMS: atom_id res chain seq x y z
N MET A 1 47.50 -23.23 -15.40
CA MET A 1 47.40 -21.78 -14.98
C MET A 1 48.23 -21.02 -16.03
N THR A 2 47.57 -20.33 -16.93
CA THR A 2 48.25 -19.51 -17.97
C THR A 2 48.52 -18.14 -17.35
N ASN A 3 49.76 -17.87 -16.98
CA ASN A 3 50.20 -16.53 -16.56
C ASN A 3 50.00 -15.56 -17.71
N PHE A 4 49.05 -14.65 -17.61
CA PHE A 4 48.89 -13.54 -18.52
C PHE A 4 50.01 -12.52 -18.26
N HIS A 5 51.14 -12.64 -18.94
CA HIS A 5 52.11 -11.58 -18.95
C HIS A 5 51.58 -10.40 -19.78
N GLN A 6 51.55 -9.22 -19.16
CA GLN A 6 51.26 -7.97 -19.88
C GLN A 6 52.57 -7.42 -20.45
N THR A 7 52.51 -6.94 -21.69
CA THR A 7 53.66 -6.25 -22.31
C THR A 7 54.03 -5.00 -21.50
N THR A 8 55.30 -4.87 -21.17
CA THR A 8 55.89 -3.66 -20.55
C THR A 8 56.01 -2.53 -21.56
N PHE A 9 56.31 -1.32 -21.08
CA PHE A 9 56.68 -0.20 -21.97
C PHE A 9 57.88 -0.55 -22.87
N ALA A 10 58.91 -1.10 -22.26
CA ALA A 10 60.13 -1.52 -22.99
C ALA A 10 59.84 -2.58 -24.07
N ASP A 11 58.98 -3.55 -23.80
CA ASP A 11 58.58 -4.55 -24.82
C ASP A 11 57.91 -3.89 -26.02
N ARG A 12 57.05 -2.93 -25.80
CA ARG A 12 56.31 -2.26 -26.89
C ARG A 12 57.22 -1.36 -27.72
N GLU A 13 58.09 -0.62 -27.08
CA GLU A 13 59.12 0.20 -27.77
C GLU A 13 60.03 -0.68 -28.60
N ARG A 14 60.50 -1.80 -28.07
CA ARG A 14 61.36 -2.72 -28.77
C ARG A 14 60.67 -3.38 -29.96
N PHE A 15 59.40 -3.74 -29.87
CA PHE A 15 58.66 -4.27 -31.02
C PHE A 15 58.58 -3.28 -32.19
N VAL A 16 58.39 -2.01 -31.89
CA VAL A 16 58.30 -0.96 -32.91
C VAL A 16 59.66 -0.72 -33.53
N GLN A 17 60.70 -0.63 -32.72
CA GLN A 17 62.05 -0.43 -33.19
C GLN A 17 62.50 -1.54 -34.14
N LEU A 18 62.32 -2.80 -33.75
CA LEU A 18 62.71 -3.94 -34.58
C LEU A 18 61.90 -4.02 -35.90
N HIS A 19 60.64 -3.63 -35.83
CA HIS A 19 59.79 -3.57 -37.02
C HIS A 19 60.21 -2.44 -37.95
N GLN A 20 60.68 -1.30 -37.46
CA GLN A 20 61.26 -0.21 -38.25
C GLN A 20 62.59 -0.59 -38.83
N GLU A 21 63.37 -1.45 -38.15
CA GLU A 21 64.60 -2.05 -38.64
C GLU A 21 64.37 -3.14 -39.74
N GLY A 22 63.12 -3.38 -40.12
CA GLY A 22 62.70 -4.30 -41.16
C GLY A 22 62.39 -5.72 -40.78
N GLN A 23 62.32 -6.02 -39.45
CA GLN A 23 61.91 -7.36 -38.98
C GLN A 23 60.41 -7.57 -39.16
N SER A 24 60.05 -8.79 -39.57
CA SER A 24 58.63 -9.16 -39.66
C SER A 24 57.98 -9.44 -38.33
N TYR A 25 56.69 -9.19 -38.20
CA TYR A 25 55.93 -9.46 -36.94
C TYR A 25 56.10 -10.91 -36.40
N PRO A 26 56.14 -11.97 -37.29
CA PRO A 26 56.37 -13.32 -36.79
C PRO A 26 57.78 -13.53 -36.26
N ALA A 27 58.80 -12.85 -36.83
CA ALA A 27 60.18 -12.94 -36.33
C ALA A 27 60.32 -12.34 -34.95
N ILE A 28 59.84 -11.11 -34.76
CA ILE A 28 59.83 -10.43 -33.49
C ILE A 28 59.06 -11.22 -32.44
N ALA A 29 57.88 -11.76 -32.78
CA ALA A 29 57.06 -12.56 -31.87
C ALA A 29 57.77 -13.83 -31.39
N ARG A 30 58.52 -14.49 -32.27
CA ARG A 30 59.30 -15.70 -31.98
C ARG A 30 60.49 -15.39 -31.08
N GLU A 31 61.20 -14.32 -31.35
CA GLU A 31 62.39 -13.89 -30.60
C GLU A 31 62.05 -13.53 -29.15
N TYR A 32 60.94 -12.85 -28.92
CA TYR A 32 60.54 -12.38 -27.57
C TYR A 32 59.47 -13.24 -26.91
N GLY A 33 59.06 -14.34 -27.48
CA GLY A 33 58.06 -15.28 -26.89
C GLY A 33 56.64 -14.70 -26.84
N TRP A 34 56.30 -13.78 -27.72
CA TRP A 34 54.97 -13.14 -27.76
C TRP A 34 54.12 -13.68 -28.94
N LYS A 35 52.80 -13.49 -28.82
CA LYS A 35 51.91 -13.80 -29.95
C LYS A 35 52.11 -12.75 -31.06
N VAL A 36 52.10 -13.18 -32.30
CA VAL A 36 52.22 -12.32 -33.51
C VAL A 36 51.16 -11.19 -33.47
N SER A 37 49.93 -11.51 -33.04
CA SER A 37 48.85 -10.54 -32.90
C SER A 37 49.15 -9.44 -31.88
N THR A 38 49.90 -9.75 -30.83
CA THR A 38 50.31 -8.78 -29.81
C THR A 38 51.36 -7.80 -30.37
N VAL A 39 52.41 -8.32 -31.02
CA VAL A 39 53.43 -7.49 -31.67
C VAL A 39 52.80 -6.59 -32.73
N LYS A 40 52.04 -7.16 -33.66
CA LYS A 40 51.33 -6.42 -34.72
C LYS A 40 50.47 -5.31 -34.16
N LYS A 41 49.69 -5.58 -33.08
CA LYS A 41 48.84 -4.59 -32.41
C LYS A 41 49.64 -3.37 -31.93
N HIS A 42 50.78 -3.56 -31.30
CA HIS A 42 51.58 -2.46 -30.77
C HIS A 42 52.29 -1.67 -31.88
N CYS A 43 52.78 -2.33 -32.91
CA CYS A 43 53.40 -1.65 -34.10
C CYS A 43 52.33 -0.81 -34.85
N LEU A 44 51.14 -1.35 -35.09
CA LEU A 44 50.04 -0.60 -35.71
C LEU A 44 49.56 0.57 -34.87
N ALA A 45 49.49 0.42 -33.54
CA ALA A 45 49.13 1.50 -32.63
C ALA A 45 50.14 2.66 -32.71
N TYR A 46 51.40 2.34 -32.81
CA TYR A 46 52.47 3.36 -32.99
C TYR A 46 52.33 4.09 -34.33
N GLN A 47 52.04 3.38 -35.43
CA GLN A 47 51.79 4.00 -36.72
C GLN A 47 50.62 4.98 -36.72
N GLN A 48 49.58 4.70 -35.91
CA GLN A 48 48.39 5.55 -35.83
C GLN A 48 48.56 6.73 -34.87
N THR A 49 49.20 6.55 -33.71
CA THR A 49 49.38 7.56 -32.68
C THR A 49 50.72 7.41 -31.96
N PRO A 50 51.83 7.92 -32.57
CA PRO A 50 53.19 7.73 -32.04
C PRO A 50 53.35 8.20 -30.58
N ASP A 51 52.84 9.37 -30.26
CA ASP A 51 52.99 10.01 -28.94
C ASP A 51 52.37 9.23 -27.79
N ASN A 52 51.38 8.39 -28.05
CA ASN A 52 50.64 7.65 -27.04
C ASN A 52 50.78 6.12 -27.14
N ALA A 53 51.52 5.61 -28.12
CA ALA A 53 51.57 4.18 -28.42
C ALA A 53 52.16 3.33 -27.28
N PHE A 54 53.09 3.89 -26.53
CA PHE A 54 53.79 3.20 -25.42
C PHE A 54 53.21 3.47 -24.05
N GLN A 55 52.34 4.48 -23.93
CA GLN A 55 51.72 4.74 -22.62
C GLN A 55 50.90 3.53 -22.20
N PRO A 56 51.01 3.12 -20.91
CA PRO A 56 50.16 2.07 -20.38
C PRO A 56 48.70 2.56 -20.47
N LYS A 57 47.89 1.81 -21.20
CA LYS A 57 46.45 2.08 -21.11
C LYS A 57 46.07 2.05 -19.63
N PRO A 58 45.29 3.03 -19.15
CA PRO A 58 44.82 3.00 -17.78
C PRO A 58 44.23 1.63 -17.48
N ALA A 59 44.65 1.03 -16.37
CA ALA A 59 44.26 -0.33 -16.02
C ALA A 59 42.71 -0.39 -15.84
N GLY A 60 42.11 -1.22 -16.70
CA GLY A 60 40.67 -1.48 -16.71
C GLY A 60 39.93 -0.80 -17.87
N PRO A 61 38.72 -1.28 -18.17
CA PRO A 61 37.85 -0.62 -19.13
C PRO A 61 37.55 0.80 -18.63
N PRO A 62 37.37 1.78 -19.53
CA PRO A 62 36.98 3.12 -19.13
C PRO A 62 35.79 3.01 -18.17
N ARG A 63 35.79 3.82 -17.11
CA ARG A 63 34.72 3.83 -16.13
C ARG A 63 33.43 4.33 -16.79
N THR A 64 32.81 3.50 -17.62
CA THR A 64 31.63 3.84 -18.45
C THR A 64 30.33 3.35 -17.88
N GLY A 65 30.35 2.81 -16.67
CA GLY A 65 29.12 2.36 -15.98
C GLY A 65 28.28 3.55 -15.49
N ILE A 66 26.96 3.39 -15.48
CA ILE A 66 25.97 4.43 -15.07
C ILE A 66 26.32 5.10 -13.74
N LEU A 67 26.93 4.37 -12.80
CA LEU A 67 27.35 4.88 -11.49
C LEU A 67 28.87 5.05 -11.36
N SER A 68 29.63 5.00 -12.45
CA SER A 68 31.10 5.04 -12.41
C SER A 68 31.67 6.35 -11.85
N ASP A 69 30.96 7.47 -12.03
CA ASP A 69 31.38 8.81 -11.60
C ASP A 69 31.12 9.09 -10.12
N PHE A 70 30.48 8.15 -9.44
CA PHE A 70 30.16 8.28 -8.02
C PHE A 70 31.18 7.54 -7.14
N ASP A 71 31.36 8.05 -5.91
CA ASP A 71 32.24 7.46 -4.92
C ASP A 71 32.00 5.96 -4.76
N PRO A 72 33.04 5.12 -4.71
CA PRO A 72 32.87 3.69 -4.44
C PRO A 72 32.04 3.37 -3.22
N VAL A 73 32.19 4.14 -2.12
CA VAL A 73 31.41 3.95 -0.88
C VAL A 73 29.91 4.12 -1.14
N VAL A 74 29.51 5.14 -1.92
CA VAL A 74 28.11 5.36 -2.32
C VAL A 74 27.59 4.18 -3.15
N ARG A 75 28.38 3.73 -4.12
CA ARG A 75 28.00 2.59 -4.96
C ARG A 75 27.82 1.30 -4.16
N PHE A 76 28.74 1.02 -3.24
CA PHE A 76 28.63 -0.13 -2.34
C PHE A 76 27.42 -0.04 -1.42
N ALA A 77 27.15 1.14 -0.87
CA ALA A 77 25.97 1.35 -0.04
C ALA A 77 24.66 1.08 -0.82
N ILE A 78 24.54 1.61 -2.04
CA ILE A 78 23.39 1.38 -2.92
C ILE A 78 23.21 -0.12 -3.21
N LEU A 79 24.28 -0.82 -3.54
CA LEU A 79 24.21 -2.26 -3.83
C LEU A 79 23.86 -3.09 -2.60
N ARG A 80 24.41 -2.73 -1.43
CA ARG A 80 24.12 -3.40 -0.17
C ARG A 80 22.66 -3.27 0.18
N VAL A 81 22.11 -2.05 0.18
CA VAL A 81 20.70 -1.79 0.48
C VAL A 81 19.79 -2.50 -0.54
N LYS A 82 20.11 -2.44 -1.84
CA LYS A 82 19.33 -3.12 -2.87
C LYS A 82 19.31 -4.64 -2.71
N ARG A 83 20.40 -5.26 -2.24
CA ARG A 83 20.46 -6.70 -1.96
C ARG A 83 19.68 -7.08 -0.71
N GLN A 84 19.70 -6.22 0.32
CA GLN A 84 18.91 -6.43 1.53
C GLN A 84 17.41 -6.29 1.26
N HIS A 85 17.05 -5.36 0.37
CA HIS A 85 15.67 -5.04 0.02
C HIS A 85 15.44 -5.11 -1.49
N PRO A 86 15.34 -6.31 -2.07
CA PRO A 86 15.25 -6.50 -3.54
C PRO A 86 14.09 -5.78 -4.19
N GLU A 87 12.99 -5.59 -3.47
CA GLU A 87 11.76 -4.95 -3.97
C GLU A 87 11.80 -3.40 -3.91
N TRP A 88 12.78 -2.81 -3.22
CA TRP A 88 12.85 -1.36 -3.11
C TRP A 88 13.26 -0.71 -4.42
N GLY A 89 12.53 0.35 -4.80
CA GLY A 89 12.87 1.19 -5.95
C GLY A 89 14.04 2.14 -5.66
N ALA A 90 14.55 2.78 -6.71
CA ALA A 90 15.72 3.66 -6.62
C ALA A 90 15.56 4.81 -5.59
N ILE A 91 14.37 5.39 -5.49
CA ILE A 91 14.09 6.50 -4.55
C ILE A 91 14.24 6.01 -3.11
N VAL A 92 13.66 4.87 -2.78
CA VAL A 92 13.68 4.31 -1.42
C VAL A 92 15.09 3.88 -1.02
N VAL A 93 15.81 3.24 -1.97
CA VAL A 93 17.22 2.86 -1.75
C VAL A 93 18.11 4.07 -1.52
N LEU A 94 17.93 5.14 -2.30
CA LEU A 94 18.73 6.36 -2.14
C LEU A 94 18.40 7.11 -0.83
N ASP A 95 17.15 7.10 -0.40
CA ASP A 95 16.76 7.68 0.87
C ASP A 95 17.46 6.96 2.03
N GLU A 96 17.44 5.64 2.03
CA GLU A 96 18.13 4.82 3.05
C GLU A 96 19.66 5.02 3.02
N VAL A 97 20.25 5.05 1.83
CA VAL A 97 21.68 5.30 1.65
C VAL A 97 22.09 6.68 2.17
N ALA A 98 21.26 7.70 1.97
CA ALA A 98 21.53 9.06 2.45
C ALA A 98 21.63 9.17 3.97
N GLN A 99 20.94 8.28 4.70
CA GLN A 99 20.99 8.25 6.18
C GLN A 99 22.27 7.61 6.75
N GLN A 100 23.03 6.88 5.92
CA GLN A 100 24.20 6.16 6.40
C GLN A 100 25.37 7.13 6.69
N PRO A 101 26.00 7.07 7.89
CA PRO A 101 27.09 7.96 8.26
C PRO A 101 28.26 7.93 7.26
N SER A 102 28.55 6.77 6.67
CA SER A 102 29.62 6.56 5.68
C SER A 102 29.40 7.30 4.36
N VAL A 103 28.16 7.71 4.08
CA VAL A 103 27.76 8.38 2.83
C VAL A 103 27.49 9.86 3.03
N LYS A 104 27.37 10.30 4.29
CA LYS A 104 27.07 11.70 4.64
C LYS A 104 28.07 12.67 3.96
N GLY A 105 27.53 13.69 3.28
CA GLY A 105 28.33 14.70 2.57
C GLY A 105 28.85 14.27 1.19
N ARG A 106 28.60 13.03 0.74
CA ARG A 106 28.97 12.55 -0.59
C ARG A 106 27.88 12.79 -1.61
N LYS A 107 28.29 13.02 -2.87
CA LYS A 107 27.35 13.20 -3.99
C LYS A 107 26.60 11.89 -4.28
N LEU A 108 25.27 11.93 -4.20
CA LEU A 108 24.41 10.82 -4.57
C LEU A 108 23.99 10.88 -6.04
N PRO A 109 23.78 9.72 -6.70
CA PRO A 109 23.20 9.68 -8.02
C PRO A 109 21.74 10.09 -8.03
N LYS A 110 21.25 10.57 -9.17
CA LYS A 110 19.83 10.86 -9.35
C LYS A 110 19.02 9.54 -9.31
N PRO A 111 17.74 9.57 -8.86
CA PRO A 111 16.89 8.38 -8.87
C PRO A 111 16.79 7.70 -10.24
N ALA A 112 16.75 8.48 -11.32
CA ALA A 112 16.71 7.95 -12.69
C ALA A 112 17.98 7.16 -13.04
N GLN A 113 19.18 7.64 -12.66
CA GLN A 113 20.45 6.94 -12.89
C GLN A 113 20.50 5.63 -12.09
N THR A 114 20.07 5.68 -10.83
CA THR A 114 19.99 4.49 -9.96
C THR A 114 18.98 3.47 -10.50
N ALA A 115 17.82 3.92 -10.98
CA ALA A 115 16.83 3.06 -11.61
C ALA A 115 17.37 2.40 -12.90
N ALA A 116 18.04 3.16 -13.76
CA ALA A 116 18.69 2.63 -14.96
C ALA A 116 19.76 1.58 -14.60
N TYR A 117 20.55 1.84 -13.56
CA TYR A 117 21.52 0.88 -13.05
C TYR A 117 20.85 -0.41 -12.56
N PHE A 118 19.76 -0.33 -11.80
CA PHE A 118 19.01 -1.50 -11.36
C PHE A 118 18.41 -2.27 -12.54
N HIS A 119 17.92 -1.57 -13.54
CA HIS A 119 17.38 -2.20 -14.73
C HIS A 119 18.46 -2.95 -15.53
N GLN A 120 19.63 -2.34 -15.71
CA GLN A 120 20.75 -2.94 -16.46
C GLN A 120 21.33 -4.17 -15.74
N PHE A 121 21.40 -4.15 -14.41
CA PHE A 121 22.05 -5.19 -13.61
C PHE A 121 21.07 -5.99 -12.75
N GLY A 122 19.76 -5.82 -12.93
CA GLY A 122 18.72 -6.38 -12.08
C GLY A 122 18.86 -7.89 -11.83
N ASN A 123 19.15 -8.67 -12.85
CA ASN A 123 19.34 -10.13 -12.72
C ASN A 123 20.61 -10.52 -11.94
N ARG A 124 21.59 -9.62 -11.81
CA ARG A 124 22.81 -9.83 -11.01
C ARG A 124 22.70 -9.30 -9.58
N LEU A 125 21.76 -8.38 -9.36
CA LEU A 125 21.55 -7.75 -8.05
C LEU A 125 20.53 -8.50 -7.20
N VAL A 126 19.60 -9.18 -7.84
CA VAL A 126 18.49 -9.89 -7.19
C VAL A 126 18.49 -11.35 -7.60
N THR A 127 18.64 -12.24 -6.63
CA THR A 127 18.68 -13.69 -6.85
C THR A 127 17.30 -14.32 -7.16
N HIS A 128 16.23 -13.57 -7.05
CA HIS A 128 14.88 -14.05 -7.34
C HIS A 128 14.42 -13.57 -8.72
N GLN A 129 14.13 -14.51 -9.61
CA GLN A 129 13.43 -14.24 -10.86
C GLN A 129 12.02 -13.69 -10.51
N ARG A 130 11.75 -12.46 -10.94
CA ARG A 130 10.39 -11.94 -10.97
C ARG A 130 9.61 -12.75 -12.00
N ASN A 131 8.60 -13.48 -11.57
CA ASN A 131 7.49 -13.82 -12.46
C ASN A 131 6.81 -12.50 -12.85
N LEU A 132 7.23 -11.95 -13.98
CA LEU A 132 6.57 -10.82 -14.62
C LEU A 132 5.18 -11.32 -15.06
N ARG A 133 4.20 -11.23 -14.16
CA ARG A 133 2.82 -11.24 -14.60
C ARG A 133 2.59 -9.91 -15.32
N LEU A 134 2.37 -9.98 -16.61
CA LEU A 134 1.85 -8.85 -17.37
C LEU A 134 0.59 -8.37 -16.65
N PRO A 135 0.42 -7.05 -16.45
CA PRO A 135 -0.83 -6.55 -15.95
C PRO A 135 -1.95 -7.04 -16.87
N PRO A 136 -3.10 -7.44 -16.32
CA PRO A 136 -4.25 -7.78 -17.16
C PRO A 136 -4.53 -6.62 -18.11
N PRO A 137 -4.94 -6.90 -19.36
CA PRO A 137 -5.28 -5.86 -20.30
C PRO A 137 -6.31 -4.94 -19.65
N VAL A 138 -6.04 -3.64 -19.68
CA VAL A 138 -6.99 -2.62 -19.23
C VAL A 138 -8.14 -2.66 -20.22
N GLU A 139 -9.31 -3.09 -19.76
CA GLU A 139 -10.52 -3.00 -20.60
C GLU A 139 -10.72 -1.55 -21.01
N PRO A 140 -10.87 -1.25 -22.29
CA PRO A 140 -11.12 0.10 -22.74
C PRO A 140 -12.40 0.62 -22.08
N ILE A 141 -12.35 1.84 -21.55
CA ILE A 141 -13.53 2.52 -21.00
C ILE A 141 -14.53 2.67 -22.16
N PRO A 142 -15.77 2.18 -22.05
CA PRO A 142 -16.75 2.32 -23.11
C PRO A 142 -16.95 3.81 -23.43
N GLU A 143 -16.85 4.18 -24.71
CA GLU A 143 -17.16 5.53 -25.18
C GLU A 143 -18.57 5.94 -24.73
N GLY A 144 -18.71 7.13 -24.17
CA GLY A 144 -19.98 7.72 -23.77
C GLY A 144 -20.36 7.57 -22.29
N LYS A 145 -19.46 7.09 -21.41
CA LYS A 145 -19.67 7.22 -19.96
C LYS A 145 -18.79 8.34 -19.43
N ASP A 146 -19.43 9.40 -18.93
CA ASP A 146 -18.76 10.43 -18.16
C ASP A 146 -18.08 9.80 -16.95
N VAL A 147 -16.77 9.63 -17.05
CA VAL A 147 -15.94 9.29 -15.88
C VAL A 147 -15.78 10.56 -15.11
N VAL A 148 -16.66 10.82 -14.16
CA VAL A 148 -16.48 11.87 -13.18
C VAL A 148 -15.29 11.46 -12.30
N VAL A 149 -14.10 11.90 -12.69
CA VAL A 149 -12.92 11.83 -11.84
C VAL A 149 -13.13 12.86 -10.75
N PHE A 150 -13.75 12.47 -9.65
CA PHE A 150 -13.76 13.30 -8.47
C PHE A 150 -12.31 13.51 -8.03
N GLN A 151 -11.83 14.74 -8.14
CA GLN A 151 -10.62 15.18 -7.48
C GLN A 151 -11.00 15.33 -6.00
N LEU A 152 -10.88 14.22 -5.27
CA LEU A 152 -11.29 14.15 -3.87
C LEU A 152 -10.28 14.93 -3.04
N ASP A 153 -10.79 15.86 -2.25
CA ASP A 153 -10.05 16.48 -1.16
C ASP A 153 -9.54 15.38 -0.20
N MET A 154 -8.42 15.61 0.42
CA MET A 154 -7.70 14.65 1.24
C MET A 154 -8.56 14.03 2.36
N GLN A 155 -9.50 14.78 2.89
CA GLN A 155 -10.33 14.36 4.00
C GLN A 155 -11.72 13.85 3.59
N GLU A 156 -12.03 13.86 2.30
CA GLU A 156 -13.36 13.46 1.84
C GLU A 156 -13.61 11.96 1.95
N ARG A 157 -12.58 11.13 1.72
CA ARG A 157 -12.78 9.68 1.68
C ARG A 157 -11.63 8.89 2.27
N LEU A 158 -11.96 8.01 3.21
CA LEU A 158 -11.09 6.93 3.66
C LEU A 158 -11.51 5.60 3.02
N HIS A 159 -10.53 4.87 2.50
CA HIS A 159 -10.70 3.51 2.02
C HIS A 159 -10.12 2.58 3.08
N VAL A 160 -10.89 1.63 3.55
CA VAL A 160 -10.49 0.70 4.58
C VAL A 160 -10.58 -0.73 4.08
N ASP A 161 -9.57 -1.52 4.40
CA ASP A 161 -9.52 -2.94 4.13
C ASP A 161 -8.68 -3.65 5.20
N LEU A 162 -8.88 -4.95 5.36
CA LEU A 162 -8.18 -5.76 6.34
C LEU A 162 -7.11 -6.60 5.67
N LEU A 163 -5.85 -6.38 6.05
CA LEU A 163 -4.76 -7.27 5.66
C LEU A 163 -4.95 -8.65 6.27
N GLY A 164 -4.57 -9.67 5.51
CA GLY A 164 -4.51 -11.04 5.99
C GLY A 164 -3.44 -11.25 7.05
N TYR A 165 -3.29 -12.51 7.47
CA TYR A 165 -2.22 -12.91 8.38
C TYR A 165 -0.86 -12.92 7.68
N PHE A 166 0.18 -12.52 8.40
CA PHE A 166 1.58 -12.62 7.97
C PHE A 166 2.46 -13.08 9.14
N ASN A 167 3.69 -13.47 8.86
CA ASN A 167 4.61 -13.99 9.87
C ASN A 167 5.58 -12.91 10.34
N VAL A 168 5.78 -12.84 11.65
CA VAL A 168 6.82 -12.06 12.31
C VAL A 168 7.69 -13.08 13.07
N ALA A 169 8.87 -13.38 12.54
CA ALA A 169 9.74 -14.44 13.02
C ALA A 169 8.96 -15.74 13.30
N ASN A 170 8.86 -16.14 14.56
CA ASN A 170 8.14 -17.35 14.99
C ASN A 170 6.68 -17.10 15.40
N VAL A 171 6.19 -15.87 15.21
CA VAL A 171 4.83 -15.47 15.60
C VAL A 171 3.98 -15.24 14.36
N ARG A 172 2.85 -15.94 14.27
CA ARG A 172 1.85 -15.63 13.25
C ARG A 172 1.18 -14.31 13.62
N ALA A 173 1.45 -13.27 12.83
CA ALA A 173 0.83 -11.98 13.04
C ALA A 173 -0.68 -12.04 12.72
N PRO A 174 -1.53 -11.41 13.52
CA PRO A 174 -2.97 -11.32 13.26
C PRO A 174 -3.28 -10.38 12.09
N LYS A 175 -4.56 -10.26 11.78
CA LYS A 175 -5.04 -9.31 10.77
C LYS A 175 -4.64 -7.89 11.11
N TRP A 176 -4.40 -7.12 10.09
CA TRP A 176 -3.98 -5.73 10.14
C TRP A 176 -4.95 -4.86 9.34
N GLY A 177 -5.38 -3.73 9.90
CA GLY A 177 -6.22 -2.78 9.19
C GLY A 177 -5.38 -1.76 8.41
N ILE A 178 -5.75 -1.51 7.14
CA ILE A 178 -5.18 -0.42 6.35
C ILE A 178 -6.26 0.59 6.03
N THR A 179 -5.96 1.85 6.30
CA THR A 179 -6.74 3.00 5.88
C THR A 179 -5.95 3.80 4.86
N VAL A 180 -6.61 4.24 3.81
CA VAL A 180 -6.01 5.04 2.74
C VAL A 180 -6.91 6.21 2.44
N GLY A 181 -6.40 7.40 2.71
CA GLY A 181 -7.00 8.65 2.27
C GLY A 181 -6.17 9.24 1.14
N CYS A 182 -6.00 10.54 1.15
CA CYS A 182 -5.05 11.20 0.27
C CYS A 182 -3.60 10.96 0.68
N PHE A 183 -3.33 10.60 1.93
CA PHE A 183 -2.07 9.96 2.29
C PHE A 183 -2.06 8.54 1.74
N PRO A 184 -1.04 8.15 0.97
CA PRO A 184 -1.00 6.83 0.36
C PRO A 184 -0.78 5.69 1.35
N HIS A 185 -0.38 5.98 2.59
CA HIS A 185 0.01 4.97 3.56
C HIS A 185 -0.46 5.35 4.96
N GLN A 186 -1.66 4.93 5.28
CA GLN A 186 -2.19 4.96 6.64
C GLN A 186 -2.49 3.53 7.03
N ALA A 187 -1.93 3.02 8.12
CA ALA A 187 -2.20 1.69 8.61
C ALA A 187 -2.70 1.74 10.05
N GLY A 188 -3.67 0.89 10.34
CA GLY A 188 -4.13 0.66 11.70
C GLY A 188 -3.08 -0.10 12.49
N GLU A 189 -2.95 0.20 13.76
CA GLU A 189 -1.93 -0.34 14.66
C GLU A 189 -2.46 -1.47 15.56
N LYS A 190 -3.72 -1.87 15.40
CA LYS A 190 -4.36 -2.83 16.30
C LYS A 190 -4.03 -4.27 15.93
N ARG A 191 -3.71 -5.04 16.95
CA ARG A 191 -3.55 -6.47 16.90
C ARG A 191 -4.85 -7.15 17.26
N TRP A 192 -5.35 -8.02 16.38
CA TRP A 192 -6.51 -8.87 16.66
C TRP A 192 -6.06 -10.32 16.82
N GLU A 193 -6.18 -10.86 18.00
CA GLU A 193 -5.76 -12.24 18.30
C GLU A 193 -6.73 -13.29 17.75
N ARG A 194 -7.96 -12.89 17.45
CA ARG A 194 -9.05 -13.73 16.95
C ARG A 194 -9.63 -13.13 15.65
N LYS A 195 -10.83 -13.55 15.31
CA LYS A 195 -11.61 -12.94 14.25
C LYS A 195 -11.94 -11.49 14.65
N VAL A 196 -11.63 -10.54 13.79
CA VAL A 196 -11.94 -9.13 14.04
C VAL A 196 -13.43 -8.97 14.27
N SER A 197 -13.80 -8.32 15.35
CA SER A 197 -15.18 -7.91 15.66
C SER A 197 -15.45 -6.48 15.20
N GLN A 198 -16.73 -6.09 15.16
CA GLN A 198 -17.10 -4.70 14.88
C GLN A 198 -16.62 -3.73 15.97
N VAL A 199 -16.46 -4.20 17.20
CA VAL A 199 -15.94 -3.39 18.31
C VAL A 199 -14.48 -3.04 18.06
N GLU A 200 -13.65 -4.04 17.75
CA GLU A 200 -12.23 -3.84 17.44
C GLU A 200 -12.04 -2.95 16.22
N ALA A 201 -12.83 -3.17 15.17
CA ALA A 201 -12.79 -2.33 13.98
C ALA A 201 -13.14 -0.85 14.28
N ARG A 202 -14.11 -0.60 15.19
CA ARG A 202 -14.42 0.77 15.65
C ARG A 202 -13.27 1.39 16.41
N GLU A 203 -12.62 0.66 17.30
CA GLU A 203 -11.46 1.18 18.06
C GLU A 203 -10.30 1.56 17.13
N ASP A 204 -10.02 0.73 16.13
CA ASP A 204 -9.00 1.03 15.13
C ASP A 204 -9.35 2.30 14.31
N CYS A 205 -10.64 2.44 13.95
CA CYS A 205 -11.12 3.64 13.29
C CYS A 205 -11.04 4.88 14.21
N ARG A 206 -11.33 4.75 15.50
CA ARG A 206 -11.20 5.84 16.49
C ARG A 206 -9.77 6.35 16.57
N ASP A 207 -8.78 5.45 16.62
CA ASP A 207 -7.36 5.82 16.59
C ASP A 207 -6.98 6.53 15.28
N THR A 208 -7.51 6.04 14.16
CA THR A 208 -7.31 6.67 12.85
C THR A 208 -7.94 8.06 12.79
N PHE A 209 -9.17 8.20 13.26
CA PHE A 209 -9.89 9.49 13.30
C PHE A 209 -9.23 10.50 14.25
N LYS A 210 -8.66 10.04 15.36
CA LYS A 210 -7.88 10.88 16.28
C LYS A 210 -6.68 11.50 15.56
N LYS A 211 -6.02 10.74 14.71
CA LYS A 211 -4.83 11.19 13.96
C LYS A 211 -5.19 12.09 12.78
N TRP A 212 -6.23 11.74 12.03
CA TRP A 212 -6.52 12.31 10.70
C TRP A 212 -7.84 13.07 10.61
N GLY A 213 -8.65 13.06 11.68
CA GLY A 213 -10.00 13.61 11.69
C GLY A 213 -11.06 12.69 11.09
N LEU A 214 -12.32 13.12 11.18
CA LEU A 214 -13.45 12.40 10.60
C LEU A 214 -13.52 12.66 9.09
N PRO A 215 -13.58 11.61 8.26
CA PRO A 215 -13.80 11.75 6.83
C PRO A 215 -15.28 12.07 6.54
N ASP A 216 -15.58 12.56 5.35
CA ASP A 216 -16.96 12.69 4.87
C ASP A 216 -17.50 11.34 4.37
N ILE A 217 -16.62 10.54 3.76
CA ILE A 217 -16.96 9.22 3.20
C ILE A 217 -16.00 8.17 3.76
N PHE A 218 -16.57 7.08 4.26
CA PHE A 218 -15.84 5.87 4.66
C PHE A 218 -16.16 4.77 3.67
N GLN A 219 -15.19 4.35 2.87
CA GLN A 219 -15.40 3.35 1.82
C GLN A 219 -14.78 2.01 2.19
N THR A 220 -15.59 0.94 2.13
CA THR A 220 -15.13 -0.43 2.38
C THR A 220 -15.63 -1.39 1.31
N ASP A 221 -15.04 -2.58 1.27
CA ASP A 221 -15.64 -3.72 0.65
C ASP A 221 -16.81 -4.29 1.50
N LYS A 222 -17.38 -5.41 1.05
CA LYS A 222 -18.46 -6.10 1.76
C LYS A 222 -17.93 -7.10 2.80
N ASP A 223 -16.88 -6.74 3.56
CA ASP A 223 -16.44 -7.61 4.67
C ASP A 223 -17.54 -7.69 5.74
N LYS A 224 -17.84 -8.92 6.16
CA LYS A 224 -18.91 -9.21 7.16
C LYS A 224 -18.67 -8.55 8.50
N VAL A 225 -17.45 -8.14 8.80
CA VAL A 225 -17.10 -7.42 10.03
C VAL A 225 -17.61 -5.98 9.97
N LEU A 226 -17.56 -5.35 8.80
CA LEU A 226 -17.85 -3.93 8.63
C LEU A 226 -19.30 -3.68 8.18
N VAL A 227 -19.88 -4.64 7.47
CA VAL A 227 -21.21 -4.46 6.87
C VAL A 227 -22.11 -5.66 7.11
N CYS A 228 -23.42 -5.43 6.97
CA CYS A 228 -24.39 -6.50 6.90
C CYS A 228 -24.16 -7.41 5.69
N THR A 229 -24.55 -8.66 5.82
CA THR A 229 -24.55 -9.62 4.71
C THR A 229 -25.76 -9.41 3.80
N ASP A 230 -25.69 -9.94 2.56
CA ASP A 230 -26.83 -9.95 1.65
C ASP A 230 -28.05 -10.70 2.24
N GLN A 231 -27.82 -11.59 3.22
CA GLN A 231 -28.89 -12.30 3.95
C GLN A 231 -29.55 -11.44 5.03
N SER A 232 -28.85 -10.41 5.55
CA SER A 232 -29.37 -9.44 6.51
C SER A 232 -29.05 -8.02 6.06
N PRO A 233 -29.81 -7.45 5.11
CA PRO A 233 -29.53 -6.14 4.53
C PRO A 233 -29.83 -4.95 5.46
N PHE A 234 -30.19 -5.19 6.72
CA PHE A 234 -30.25 -4.13 7.73
C PHE A 234 -28.83 -3.59 8.03
N PRO A 235 -28.65 -2.27 8.15
CA PRO A 235 -27.32 -1.70 8.40
C PRO A 235 -26.69 -2.26 9.66
N SER A 236 -25.41 -2.58 9.62
CA SER A 236 -24.67 -3.00 10.81
C SER A 236 -24.54 -1.86 11.83
N ASP A 237 -24.34 -2.19 13.10
CA ASP A 237 -24.07 -1.19 14.14
C ASP A 237 -22.82 -0.34 13.82
N PHE A 238 -21.85 -0.92 13.08
CA PHE A 238 -20.71 -0.18 12.57
C PHE A 238 -21.12 0.89 11.54
N THR A 239 -22.00 0.54 10.58
CA THR A 239 -22.55 1.51 9.61
C THR A 239 -23.32 2.62 10.31
N LEU A 240 -24.18 2.25 11.27
CA LEU A 240 -24.98 3.22 12.02
C LEU A 240 -24.10 4.14 12.88
N TRP A 241 -23.01 3.64 13.44
CA TRP A 241 -22.02 4.46 14.15
C TRP A 241 -21.36 5.50 13.23
N LEU A 242 -20.91 5.10 12.04
CA LEU A 242 -20.37 6.05 11.07
C LEU A 242 -21.38 7.12 10.69
N VAL A 243 -22.62 6.73 10.41
CA VAL A 243 -23.72 7.66 10.09
C VAL A 243 -23.99 8.63 11.24
N GLY A 244 -24.02 8.16 12.48
CA GLY A 244 -24.18 9.00 13.66
C GLY A 244 -23.08 10.04 13.80
N LEU A 245 -21.84 9.70 13.43
CA LEU A 245 -20.72 10.65 13.34
C LEU A 245 -20.78 11.57 12.10
N GLY A 246 -21.82 11.45 11.27
CA GLY A 246 -21.97 12.22 10.03
C GLY A 246 -21.01 11.79 8.93
N ILE A 247 -20.66 10.50 8.89
CA ILE A 247 -19.81 9.88 7.89
C ILE A 247 -20.66 9.00 6.98
N LEU A 248 -20.60 9.22 5.67
CA LEU A 248 -21.28 8.34 4.71
C LEU A 248 -20.51 7.04 4.55
N HIS A 249 -21.11 5.91 4.97
CA HIS A 249 -20.54 4.60 4.69
C HIS A 249 -20.87 4.16 3.27
N LYS A 250 -19.85 4.06 2.42
CA LYS A 250 -19.99 3.67 1.01
C LYS A 250 -19.41 2.28 0.79
N LEU A 251 -20.27 1.35 0.36
CA LEU A 251 -19.84 0.01 -0.03
C LEU A 251 -19.40 -0.01 -1.48
N ILE A 252 -18.26 -0.63 -1.76
CA ILE A 252 -17.84 -0.86 -3.13
C ILE A 252 -18.68 -1.98 -3.76
N GLN A 253 -19.01 -1.79 -5.03
CA GLN A 253 -19.72 -2.78 -5.82
C GLN A 253 -18.77 -3.62 -6.68
N ARG A 254 -17.59 -3.07 -6.99
CA ARG A 254 -16.56 -3.72 -7.82
C ARG A 254 -15.21 -3.57 -7.14
N VAL A 255 -14.39 -4.60 -7.18
CA VAL A 255 -13.04 -4.64 -6.60
C VAL A 255 -12.18 -3.46 -7.09
N THR A 256 -12.30 -3.07 -8.35
CA THR A 256 -11.55 -1.94 -8.93
C THR A 256 -11.78 -0.60 -8.22
N GLN A 257 -12.90 -0.44 -7.51
CA GLN A 257 -13.19 0.77 -6.74
C GLN A 257 -12.31 0.93 -5.50
N ASN A 258 -11.66 -0.16 -5.05
CA ASN A 258 -10.75 -0.16 -3.90
C ASN A 258 -9.26 -0.23 -4.31
N ALA A 259 -8.95 0.08 -5.57
CA ALA A 259 -7.61 -0.03 -6.14
C ALA A 259 -6.53 0.78 -5.36
N SER A 260 -6.92 1.84 -4.64
CA SER A 260 -6.00 2.62 -3.79
C SER A 260 -5.50 1.79 -2.62
N VAL A 261 -6.42 1.09 -1.94
CA VAL A 261 -6.11 0.20 -0.82
C VAL A 261 -5.29 -1.01 -1.28
N GLU A 262 -5.68 -1.67 -2.38
CA GLU A 262 -4.91 -2.78 -2.93
C GLU A 262 -3.48 -2.38 -3.31
N ARG A 263 -3.29 -1.15 -3.80
CA ARG A 263 -1.97 -0.60 -4.07
C ARG A 263 -1.19 -0.37 -2.77
N SER A 264 -1.86 0.08 -1.71
CA SER A 264 -1.25 0.24 -0.39
C SER A 264 -0.84 -1.09 0.22
N HIS A 265 -1.65 -2.15 0.10
CA HIS A 265 -1.26 -3.50 0.48
C HIS A 265 0.02 -3.93 -0.22
N ARG A 266 0.11 -3.72 -1.52
CA ARG A 266 1.29 -4.04 -2.32
C ARG A 266 2.53 -3.24 -1.90
N THR A 267 2.34 -2.00 -1.49
CA THR A 267 3.41 -1.15 -0.95
C THR A 267 3.83 -1.64 0.43
N PHE A 268 2.87 -1.98 1.29
CA PHE A 268 3.12 -2.57 2.60
C PHE A 268 3.96 -3.84 2.47
N ASP A 269 3.52 -4.81 1.67
CA ASP A 269 4.24 -6.07 1.48
C ASP A 269 5.66 -5.87 0.93
N LYS A 270 5.82 -4.98 -0.04
CA LYS A 270 7.08 -4.85 -0.79
C LYS A 270 8.07 -3.88 -0.15
N GLN A 271 7.60 -2.86 0.52
CA GLN A 271 8.48 -1.83 1.07
C GLN A 271 8.63 -1.94 2.58
N MET A 272 7.55 -2.21 3.30
CA MET A 272 7.61 -2.33 4.76
C MET A 272 8.08 -3.71 5.23
N LEU A 273 7.63 -4.78 4.55
CA LEU A 273 7.95 -6.15 4.96
C LEU A 273 9.18 -6.73 4.26
N SER A 274 9.64 -6.14 3.14
CA SER A 274 10.77 -6.66 2.38
C SER A 274 12.07 -6.60 3.17
N GLY A 275 12.67 -7.76 3.41
CA GLY A 275 13.92 -7.89 4.18
C GLY A 275 13.76 -7.67 5.69
N LEU A 276 12.53 -7.55 6.17
CA LEU A 276 12.25 -7.35 7.59
C LEU A 276 12.70 -8.55 8.42
N LYS A 277 13.50 -8.27 9.46
CA LYS A 277 13.94 -9.24 10.45
C LYS A 277 13.59 -8.68 11.83
N VAL A 278 12.42 -9.01 12.30
CA VAL A 278 11.96 -8.65 13.64
C VAL A 278 11.52 -9.91 14.38
N GLU A 279 11.79 -9.96 15.68
CA GLU A 279 11.52 -11.12 16.51
C GLU A 279 10.28 -10.94 17.37
N THR A 280 9.96 -9.68 17.69
CA THR A 280 8.83 -9.39 18.57
C THR A 280 7.77 -8.53 17.88
N TRP A 281 6.53 -8.61 18.37
CA TRP A 281 5.44 -7.78 17.88
C TRP A 281 5.66 -6.27 18.12
N PRO A 282 6.16 -5.80 19.27
CA PRO A 282 6.50 -4.40 19.47
C PRO A 282 7.53 -3.86 18.45
N ASP A 283 8.57 -4.66 18.13
CA ASP A 283 9.57 -4.28 17.12
C ASP A 283 8.92 -4.14 15.73
N PHE A 284 7.99 -5.05 15.40
CA PHE A 284 7.22 -4.99 14.18
C PHE A 284 6.39 -3.69 14.10
N LEU A 285 5.65 -3.34 15.15
CA LEU A 285 4.87 -2.10 15.20
C LEU A 285 5.74 -0.86 15.05
N THR A 286 6.87 -0.84 15.76
CA THR A 286 7.85 0.25 15.67
C THR A 286 8.38 0.39 14.25
N HIS A 287 8.72 -0.72 13.60
CA HIS A 287 9.16 -0.72 12.21
C HIS A 287 8.08 -0.17 11.27
N VAL A 288 6.84 -0.68 11.36
CA VAL A 288 5.71 -0.23 10.52
C VAL A 288 5.48 1.27 10.69
N GLN A 289 5.48 1.77 11.93
CA GLN A 289 5.28 3.19 12.20
C GLN A 289 6.41 4.06 11.60
N SER A 290 7.65 3.62 11.72
CA SER A 290 8.82 4.28 11.12
C SER A 290 8.71 4.33 9.59
N GLU A 291 8.34 3.22 8.96
CA GLU A 291 8.17 3.13 7.51
C GLU A 291 7.00 3.97 6.99
N LEU A 292 5.88 4.01 7.71
CA LEU A 292 4.74 4.88 7.38
C LEU A 292 5.13 6.35 7.42
N THR A 293 5.85 6.75 8.47
CA THR A 293 6.39 8.11 8.59
C THR A 293 7.32 8.42 7.43
N ARG A 294 8.26 7.53 7.11
CA ARG A 294 9.17 7.69 5.98
C ARG A 294 8.43 7.84 4.65
N LEU A 295 7.44 7.00 4.39
CA LEU A 295 6.66 7.03 3.14
C LEU A 295 5.80 8.28 3.02
N ASN A 296 5.24 8.77 4.10
CA ASN A 296 4.38 9.95 4.10
C ASN A 296 5.15 11.28 4.12
N GLU A 297 6.32 11.31 4.75
CA GLU A 297 7.04 12.56 5.04
C GLU A 297 8.35 12.73 4.26
N ARG A 298 8.88 11.66 3.63
CA ARG A 298 10.19 11.70 2.99
C ARG A 298 10.21 11.18 1.56
N ILE A 299 9.34 10.23 1.22
CA ILE A 299 9.36 9.58 -0.08
C ILE A 299 8.33 10.20 -1.03
N PRO A 300 8.74 10.70 -2.22
CA PRO A 300 7.81 11.17 -3.23
C PRO A 300 6.86 10.05 -3.70
N SER A 301 5.55 10.32 -3.65
CA SER A 301 4.52 9.37 -4.04
C SER A 301 4.07 9.59 -5.48
N ARG A 302 3.93 8.49 -6.24
CA ARG A 302 3.37 8.50 -7.59
C ARG A 302 1.84 8.41 -7.61
N ALA A 303 1.18 8.40 -6.46
CA ALA A 303 -0.27 8.50 -6.39
C ALA A 303 -0.75 9.78 -7.08
N ASN A 304 -1.86 9.70 -7.81
CA ASN A 304 -2.40 10.84 -8.54
C ASN A 304 -2.63 12.06 -7.63
N ALA A 305 -3.07 11.84 -6.40
CA ALA A 305 -3.25 12.88 -5.40
C ALA A 305 -1.94 13.62 -5.06
N CYS A 306 -0.79 12.93 -5.05
CA CYS A 306 0.49 13.53 -4.69
C CYS A 306 1.29 14.07 -5.87
N ARG A 307 0.97 13.66 -7.10
CA ARG A 307 1.63 14.13 -8.35
C ARG A 307 3.16 14.09 -8.30
N GLY A 308 3.73 13.05 -7.70
CA GLY A 308 5.18 12.90 -7.54
C GLY A 308 5.81 13.74 -6.42
N LYS A 309 5.03 14.44 -5.62
CA LYS A 309 5.50 15.11 -4.41
C LYS A 309 5.49 14.19 -3.20
N ILE A 310 6.18 14.56 -2.14
CA ILE A 310 6.06 13.93 -0.82
C ILE A 310 4.62 14.15 -0.32
N PRO A 311 3.92 13.13 0.20
CA PRO A 311 2.51 13.25 0.57
C PRO A 311 2.19 14.44 1.46
N ILE A 312 2.93 14.64 2.54
CA ILE A 312 2.72 15.76 3.46
C ILE A 312 2.97 17.15 2.82
N GLN A 313 3.84 17.22 1.81
CA GLN A 313 4.08 18.44 1.05
C GLN A 313 3.01 18.67 -0.02
N ALA A 314 2.43 17.60 -0.55
CA ALA A 314 1.32 17.67 -1.48
C ALA A 314 0.01 18.10 -0.78
N HIS A 315 -0.13 17.68 0.49
CA HIS A 315 -1.35 17.84 1.29
C HIS A 315 -1.04 18.31 2.72
N PRO A 316 -0.52 19.53 2.90
CA PRO A 316 -0.22 20.04 4.23
C PRO A 316 -1.48 20.21 5.10
N GLU A 317 -2.65 20.35 4.48
CA GLU A 317 -3.95 20.41 5.15
C GLU A 317 -4.29 19.13 5.96
N ALA A 318 -3.66 18.01 5.68
CA ALA A 318 -3.87 16.79 6.45
C ALA A 318 -3.43 16.91 7.92
N LEU A 319 -2.51 17.81 8.20
CA LEU A 319 -2.08 18.09 9.57
C LEU A 319 -3.12 18.92 10.36
N MET A 320 -4.09 19.50 9.67
CA MET A 320 -5.17 20.28 10.26
C MET A 320 -6.52 19.75 9.76
N PRO A 321 -7.02 18.65 10.34
CA PRO A 321 -8.25 18.03 9.90
C PRO A 321 -9.44 18.99 9.97
N LYS A 322 -10.26 19.04 8.93
CA LYS A 322 -11.49 19.86 8.86
C LYS A 322 -12.49 19.50 9.96
N ARG A 323 -12.54 18.23 10.31
CA ARG A 323 -13.41 17.67 11.34
C ARG A 323 -12.55 16.92 12.38
N PRO A 324 -11.91 17.65 13.31
CA PRO A 324 -11.07 17.02 14.33
C PRO A 324 -11.90 16.07 15.20
N TYR A 325 -11.27 14.98 15.63
CA TYR A 325 -11.91 13.95 16.45
C TYR A 325 -11.09 13.68 17.70
N GLN A 326 -11.80 13.56 18.81
CA GLN A 326 -11.26 13.07 20.07
C GLN A 326 -12.28 12.08 20.66
N HIS A 327 -11.81 10.92 21.06
CA HIS A 327 -12.70 9.88 21.61
C HIS A 327 -13.54 10.38 22.80
N ALA A 328 -12.95 11.17 23.68
CA ALA A 328 -13.64 11.76 24.84
C ALA A 328 -14.77 12.72 24.47
N LEU A 329 -14.84 13.18 23.21
CA LEU A 329 -15.89 14.08 22.72
C LEU A 329 -16.85 13.39 21.74
N GLU A 330 -16.75 12.06 21.60
CA GLU A 330 -17.58 11.30 20.65
C GLU A 330 -19.07 11.44 20.93
N ASP A 331 -19.47 11.53 22.19
CA ASP A 331 -20.84 11.79 22.65
C ASP A 331 -21.42 13.10 22.11
N ARG A 332 -20.58 14.12 21.92
CA ARG A 332 -20.98 15.42 21.35
C ARG A 332 -20.98 15.43 19.81
N LEU A 333 -20.24 14.54 19.19
CA LEU A 333 -20.11 14.42 17.74
C LEU A 333 -21.15 13.46 17.16
N PHE A 334 -21.53 12.44 17.94
CA PHE A 334 -22.50 11.42 17.57
C PHE A 334 -23.91 11.97 17.72
N ASP A 335 -24.75 11.74 16.71
CA ASP A 335 -26.13 12.21 16.70
C ASP A 335 -27.08 11.10 16.21
N MET A 336 -27.92 10.61 17.13
CA MET A 336 -28.95 9.60 16.83
C MET A 336 -29.96 10.07 15.78
N GLN A 337 -30.20 11.37 15.65
CA GLN A 337 -31.12 11.89 14.63
C GLN A 337 -30.62 11.59 13.21
N ARG A 338 -29.31 11.65 12.98
CA ARG A 338 -28.73 11.25 11.69
C ARG A 338 -28.97 9.76 11.41
N VAL A 339 -28.87 8.92 12.44
CA VAL A 339 -29.17 7.49 12.33
C VAL A 339 -30.64 7.27 11.93
N PHE A 340 -31.56 7.95 12.59
CA PHE A 340 -33.00 7.84 12.28
C PHE A 340 -33.32 8.34 10.87
N GLN A 341 -32.75 9.46 10.45
CA GLN A 341 -32.89 9.98 9.07
C GLN A 341 -32.35 9.00 8.04
N TYR A 342 -31.20 8.39 8.30
CA TYR A 342 -30.64 7.37 7.43
C TYR A 342 -31.56 6.14 7.31
N LEU A 343 -32.11 5.67 8.43
CA LEU A 343 -33.05 4.53 8.45
C LEU A 343 -34.36 4.88 7.76
N ALA A 344 -34.85 6.11 7.87
CA ALA A 344 -36.08 6.54 7.19
C ALA A 344 -35.98 6.49 5.66
N GLY A 345 -34.75 6.61 5.10
CA GLY A 345 -34.50 6.39 3.68
C GLY A 345 -34.46 4.91 3.26
N GLY A 346 -34.46 3.98 4.22
CA GLY A 346 -34.34 2.54 3.98
C GLY A 346 -35.68 1.86 3.69
N LYS A 347 -35.64 0.81 2.84
CA LYS A 347 -36.76 -0.12 2.61
C LYS A 347 -36.23 -1.54 2.62
N TRP A 348 -36.83 -2.40 3.46
CA TRP A 348 -36.41 -3.78 3.62
C TRP A 348 -37.56 -4.72 3.29
N ILE A 349 -37.39 -5.59 2.30
CA ILE A 349 -38.39 -6.58 1.91
C ILE A 349 -38.10 -7.90 2.62
N ARG A 350 -39.09 -8.50 3.24
CA ARG A 350 -39.01 -9.78 3.95
C ARG A 350 -40.12 -10.71 3.52
N HIS A 351 -39.78 -12.00 3.41
CA HIS A 351 -40.77 -13.05 3.19
C HIS A 351 -41.19 -13.64 4.53
N THR A 352 -42.50 -13.78 4.75
CA THR A 352 -43.05 -14.29 6.01
C THR A 352 -43.15 -15.83 5.96
N SER A 353 -42.98 -16.45 7.11
CA SER A 353 -43.16 -17.89 7.32
C SER A 353 -44.61 -18.31 7.35
N ALA A 354 -44.92 -19.62 7.52
CA ALA A 354 -46.26 -20.15 7.74
C ALA A 354 -46.98 -19.52 8.97
N LYS A 355 -46.19 -19.03 9.93
CA LYS A 355 -46.72 -18.35 11.12
C LYS A 355 -46.82 -16.81 10.96
N GLY A 356 -46.58 -16.29 9.76
CA GLY A 356 -46.49 -14.84 9.52
C GLY A 356 -45.30 -14.15 10.20
N GLN A 357 -44.22 -14.90 10.43
CA GLN A 357 -42.99 -14.40 11.06
C GLN A 357 -41.92 -14.16 10.03
N PHE A 358 -41.04 -13.20 10.31
CA PHE A 358 -39.87 -12.88 9.52
C PHE A 358 -38.70 -12.43 10.39
N HIS A 359 -37.48 -12.57 9.90
CA HIS A 359 -36.27 -12.05 10.54
C HIS A 359 -35.97 -10.62 10.07
N PHE A 360 -35.76 -9.71 11.02
CA PHE A 360 -35.41 -8.33 10.73
C PHE A 360 -34.51 -7.77 11.83
N ALA A 361 -33.36 -7.21 11.48
CA ALA A 361 -32.39 -6.64 12.40
C ALA A 361 -32.03 -7.62 13.55
N ASP A 362 -31.71 -8.87 13.19
CA ASP A 362 -31.37 -9.99 14.10
C ASP A 362 -32.48 -10.39 15.08
N ARG A 363 -33.73 -9.98 14.80
CA ARG A 363 -34.92 -10.27 15.62
C ARG A 363 -35.99 -10.98 14.80
N VAL A 364 -36.76 -11.82 15.46
CA VAL A 364 -37.96 -12.41 14.91
C VAL A 364 -39.16 -11.50 15.17
N SER A 365 -39.79 -11.05 14.13
CA SER A 365 -41.02 -10.25 14.16
C SER A 365 -42.17 -11.01 13.53
N SER A 366 -43.41 -10.70 13.91
CA SER A 366 -44.61 -11.34 13.35
C SER A 366 -45.64 -10.30 12.93
N VAL A 367 -46.22 -10.48 11.77
CA VAL A 367 -47.38 -9.71 11.26
C VAL A 367 -48.67 -10.48 11.32
N GLY A 368 -48.66 -11.70 11.84
CA GLY A 368 -49.84 -12.56 11.96
C GLY A 368 -50.03 -13.53 10.79
N THR A 369 -50.76 -14.58 11.04
CA THR A 369 -51.00 -15.71 10.09
C THR A 369 -51.76 -15.30 8.83
N ALA A 370 -52.50 -14.20 8.85
CA ALA A 370 -53.17 -13.64 7.70
C ALA A 370 -52.18 -13.27 6.55
N TYR A 371 -50.96 -12.96 6.90
CA TYR A 371 -49.87 -12.57 5.95
C TYR A 371 -48.83 -13.68 5.77
N ARG A 372 -49.20 -14.96 6.01
CA ARG A 372 -48.31 -16.10 5.79
C ARG A 372 -47.87 -16.22 4.34
N PHE A 373 -46.62 -16.57 4.14
CA PHE A 373 -46.01 -16.77 2.80
C PHE A 373 -46.10 -15.55 1.87
N GLN A 374 -46.17 -14.35 2.41
CA GLN A 374 -46.22 -13.10 1.66
C GLN A 374 -44.97 -12.28 1.83
N PHE A 375 -44.69 -11.37 0.91
CA PHE A 375 -43.68 -10.35 1.09
C PHE A 375 -44.27 -9.17 1.84
N VAL A 376 -43.53 -8.69 2.82
CA VAL A 376 -43.82 -7.45 3.56
C VAL A 376 -42.67 -6.47 3.36
N THR A 377 -43.01 -5.19 3.22
CA THR A 377 -42.04 -4.11 3.12
C THR A 377 -41.96 -3.41 4.46
N ILE A 378 -40.73 -3.25 4.99
CA ILE A 378 -40.48 -2.58 6.25
C ILE A 378 -39.86 -1.23 5.95
N THR A 379 -40.39 -0.17 6.57
CA THR A 379 -39.85 1.20 6.54
C THR A 379 -39.63 1.69 7.95
N PHE A 380 -38.92 2.79 8.13
CA PHE A 380 -38.74 3.45 9.42
C PHE A 380 -39.50 4.77 9.42
N ASP A 381 -40.38 4.91 10.39
CA ASP A 381 -41.14 6.14 10.63
C ASP A 381 -40.34 7.05 11.58
N LEU A 382 -39.95 8.21 11.04
CA LEU A 382 -39.07 9.16 11.73
C LEU A 382 -39.78 9.85 12.93
N GLU A 383 -41.08 10.07 12.81
CA GLU A 383 -41.87 10.76 13.87
C GLU A 383 -42.07 9.87 15.09
N THR A 384 -42.52 8.65 14.86
CA THR A 384 -42.77 7.68 15.92
C THR A 384 -41.55 6.89 16.36
N ARG A 385 -40.44 6.97 15.57
CA ARG A 385 -39.20 6.18 15.74
C ARG A 385 -39.48 4.67 15.83
N GLN A 386 -40.37 4.19 14.98
CA GLN A 386 -40.76 2.79 14.89
C GLN A 386 -40.55 2.25 13.47
N PHE A 387 -40.33 0.96 13.35
CA PHE A 387 -40.41 0.31 12.05
C PHE A 387 -41.85 -0.02 11.73
N VAL A 388 -42.25 0.18 10.49
CA VAL A 388 -43.61 -0.06 9.99
C VAL A 388 -43.57 -1.15 8.93
N ALA A 389 -44.29 -2.23 9.16
CA ALA A 389 -44.46 -3.29 8.17
C ALA A 389 -45.71 -3.00 7.32
N HIS A 390 -45.51 -3.05 5.99
CA HIS A 390 -46.58 -2.82 5.00
C HIS A 390 -46.84 -4.08 4.19
N SER A 391 -48.07 -4.26 3.76
CA SER A 391 -48.49 -5.28 2.84
C SER A 391 -47.91 -5.05 1.42
N GLN A 392 -48.14 -5.99 0.48
CA GLN A 392 -47.80 -5.81 -0.93
C GLN A 392 -48.60 -4.68 -1.58
N THR A 393 -49.77 -4.34 -1.05
CA THR A 393 -50.61 -3.22 -1.49
C THR A 393 -50.24 -1.88 -0.88
N GLY A 394 -49.24 -1.87 0.03
CA GLY A 394 -48.77 -0.66 0.71
C GLY A 394 -49.54 -0.30 1.98
N GLU A 395 -50.50 -1.12 2.40
CA GLU A 395 -51.25 -0.91 3.63
C GLU A 395 -50.39 -1.20 4.86
N GLU A 396 -50.48 -0.35 5.88
CA GLU A 396 -49.80 -0.55 7.19
C GLU A 396 -50.39 -1.77 7.89
N ILE A 397 -49.58 -2.78 8.20
CA ILE A 397 -50.00 -4.00 8.89
C ILE A 397 -49.67 -3.91 10.38
N LYS A 398 -48.46 -3.46 10.71
CA LYS A 398 -47.97 -3.49 12.10
C LYS A 398 -46.81 -2.53 12.29
N ARG A 399 -46.81 -1.90 13.47
CA ARG A 399 -45.66 -1.16 13.98
C ARG A 399 -44.79 -2.06 14.86
N LEU A 400 -43.48 -1.98 14.69
CA LEU A 400 -42.48 -2.76 15.40
C LEU A 400 -41.62 -1.82 16.23
N SER A 401 -41.43 -2.13 17.50
CA SER A 401 -40.57 -1.33 18.37
C SER A 401 -39.12 -1.28 17.87
N ALA A 402 -38.50 -0.15 18.04
CA ALA A 402 -37.10 0.10 17.82
C ALA A 402 -36.33 0.42 19.13
N ASP A 403 -36.85 0.04 20.31
CA ASP A 403 -36.24 0.34 21.61
C ASP A 403 -34.83 -0.22 21.79
N TRP A 404 -34.51 -1.25 21.01
CA TRP A 404 -33.19 -1.86 20.96
C TRP A 404 -32.16 -1.02 20.19
N LEU A 405 -32.60 -0.04 19.41
CA LEU A 405 -31.74 0.85 18.61
C LEU A 405 -31.28 2.02 19.47
N THR A 406 -30.36 1.75 20.37
CA THR A 406 -29.86 2.74 21.35
C THR A 406 -28.47 3.23 20.93
N GLU A 407 -28.12 4.44 21.37
CA GLU A 407 -26.78 5.00 21.19
C GLU A 407 -25.71 4.10 21.84
N ALA A 408 -25.96 3.59 23.04
CA ALA A 408 -25.04 2.71 23.76
C ALA A 408 -24.69 1.46 22.93
N ARG A 409 -25.69 0.82 22.30
CA ARG A 409 -25.50 -0.31 21.42
C ARG A 409 -24.66 0.08 20.19
N ILE A 410 -25.06 1.14 19.48
CA ILE A 410 -24.40 1.55 18.21
C ILE A 410 -22.96 1.94 18.44
N ARG A 411 -22.67 2.64 19.53
CA ARG A 411 -21.32 3.07 19.91
C ARG A 411 -20.53 1.98 20.64
N SER A 412 -21.12 0.86 21.00
CA SER A 412 -20.56 -0.19 21.89
C SER A 412 -20.00 0.39 23.18
N LEU A 413 -20.83 1.15 23.87
CA LEU A 413 -20.46 1.68 25.17
C LEU A 413 -20.43 0.56 26.24
N PRO A 414 -19.60 0.65 27.29
CA PRO A 414 -19.48 -0.38 28.32
C PRO A 414 -20.82 -0.75 28.98
N GLU A 415 -21.71 0.20 29.13
CA GLU A 415 -23.05 -0.01 29.65
C GLU A 415 -23.89 -0.97 28.80
N TYR A 416 -23.70 -0.96 27.50
CA TYR A 416 -24.39 -1.90 26.59
C TYR A 416 -23.86 -3.32 26.74
N GLU A 417 -22.57 -3.51 26.89
CA GLU A 417 -21.97 -4.84 27.08
C GLU A 417 -22.45 -5.49 28.38
N VAL A 418 -22.59 -4.75 29.49
CA VAL A 418 -23.12 -5.24 30.73
C VAL A 418 -24.59 -5.67 30.60
N VAL A 419 -25.40 -4.95 29.84
CA VAL A 419 -26.81 -5.30 29.59
C VAL A 419 -26.91 -6.55 28.72
N LYS A 420 -26.06 -6.67 27.71
CA LYS A 420 -26.03 -7.82 26.82
C LYS A 420 -25.66 -9.11 27.57
N GLU A 421 -24.61 -9.09 28.38
CA GLU A 421 -24.23 -10.24 29.21
C GLU A 421 -25.38 -10.71 30.13
N ARG A 422 -26.21 -9.78 30.63
CA ARG A 422 -27.39 -10.13 31.45
C ARG A 422 -28.56 -10.68 30.66
N LEU A 423 -28.62 -10.41 29.34
CA LEU A 423 -29.70 -10.92 28.47
C LEU A 423 -29.36 -12.27 27.85
N ASP A 424 -28.07 -12.60 27.76
CA ASP A 424 -27.55 -13.87 27.19
C ASP A 424 -27.37 -14.94 28.29
N THR A 425 -27.56 -14.60 29.58
CA THR A 425 -27.64 -15.51 30.73
C THR A 425 -29.08 -15.81 31.10
#